data_b3d0aff59957615bb5f3ce09670dc6a8
#
_entry.id   b3d0aff59957615bb5f3ce09670dc6a8
#
_cell.length_a   1.000
_cell.length_b   1.000
_cell.length_c   1.000
_cell.angle_alpha   90.00
_cell.angle_beta   90.00
_cell.angle_gamma   90.00
#
_symmetry.space_group_name_H-M   'P 1'
#
loop_
_entity.id
_entity.type
_entity.pdbx_description
1 polymer ?
#
loop_
_entity_poly.entity_id
_entity_poly.type
_entity_poly.pdbx_seq_one_letter_code
_entity_poly.pdbx_strand_id
1 'polypeptide(L)'
;MVAKRKLLIIWLIGVMSGFTIMITGNTLNFWLAKESVDIRTIGIFALISLPYAVNFIWAPIFDIKNIPILTKNIGHRTSWIVVLQLFLSFTVFTLSYIRPADNLLLFGLIAIIISFFSSAQDTVLGAFRAEIVDSTKQGQVSGLYVFGYRIGMLLSSSGAIYIAAHVDWSVVYKLFSFIIILFPVTILLLVTEPQTSTKLSLHTKERQDFKRGSLYFQTKHLISVILGSLGTRNYIILILLFLILYRLPDNFINTMINPFLLHIGYDEFEIATAGKFFGITATIIGGLIASYIMKYFNIFKSLIFFGVLHGAGHMLFIVQEVYGENIYLLFFITGFESITGGMTMTAYIAYIASLCHGRFKATQYSFLTSMMGFSRSVLPAISGYIVSTIGWKTFYLFASIATIPSIILVLYLQKLSVNK
;
A
#
# COMPACT_ATOMS: atom_id res chain seq x y z
N MET A 1 29.12 -4.32 8.79
CA MET A 1 27.92 -5.12 9.05
C MET A 1 26.91 -4.31 9.85
N VAL A 2 25.63 -4.38 9.51
CA VAL A 2 24.58 -3.76 10.34
C VAL A 2 24.41 -4.62 11.59
N ALA A 3 24.36 -4.00 12.78
CA ALA A 3 24.19 -4.75 14.03
C ALA A 3 22.90 -5.58 14.00
N LYS A 4 22.92 -6.83 14.47
CA LYS A 4 21.76 -7.75 14.49
C LYS A 4 20.49 -7.09 15.05
N ARG A 5 20.62 -6.25 16.08
CA ARG A 5 19.52 -5.46 16.68
C ARG A 5 18.86 -4.51 15.69
N LYS A 6 19.64 -3.78 14.86
CA LYS A 6 19.09 -2.89 13.82
C LYS A 6 18.34 -3.66 12.73
N LEU A 7 18.82 -4.84 12.36
CA LEU A 7 18.12 -5.70 11.39
C LEU A 7 16.76 -6.17 11.93
N LEU A 8 16.71 -6.58 13.20
CA LEU A 8 15.45 -6.97 13.84
C LEU A 8 14.46 -5.80 13.89
N ILE A 9 14.93 -4.60 14.24
CA ILE A 9 14.08 -3.39 14.26
C ILE A 9 13.51 -3.11 12.86
N ILE A 10 14.31 -3.19 11.80
CA ILE A 10 13.85 -2.96 10.43
C ILE A 10 12.81 -3.99 10.00
N TRP A 11 13.02 -5.24 10.35
CA TRP A 11 12.04 -6.29 10.09
C TRP A 11 10.72 -6.04 10.83
N LEU A 12 10.78 -5.69 12.12
CA LEU A 12 9.60 -5.35 12.94
C LEU A 12 8.85 -4.14 12.39
N ILE A 13 9.55 -3.07 11.98
CA ILE A 13 8.95 -1.90 11.33
C ILE A 13 8.18 -2.34 10.07
N GLY A 14 8.76 -3.26 9.29
CA GLY A 14 8.08 -3.84 8.15
C GLY A 14 6.80 -4.57 8.55
N VAL A 15 6.86 -5.45 9.57
CA VAL A 15 5.69 -6.17 10.09
C VAL A 15 4.59 -5.20 10.55
N MET A 16 4.95 -4.17 11.31
CA MET A 16 4.01 -3.15 11.80
C MET A 16 3.29 -2.44 10.65
N SER A 17 4.04 -1.99 9.65
CA SER A 17 3.52 -1.30 8.47
C SER A 17 2.61 -2.21 7.64
N GLY A 18 3.05 -3.45 7.35
CA GLY A 18 2.26 -4.42 6.58
C GLY A 18 1.02 -4.92 7.32
N PHE A 19 1.08 -5.02 8.66
CA PHE A 19 -0.05 -5.44 9.49
C PHE A 19 -1.19 -4.43 9.45
N THR A 20 -0.88 -3.16 9.64
CA THR A 20 -1.90 -2.12 9.80
C THR A 20 -2.60 -1.73 8.50
N ILE A 21 -1.92 -1.82 7.35
CA ILE A 21 -2.52 -1.45 6.05
C ILE A 21 -3.65 -2.39 5.61
N MET A 22 -3.59 -3.69 5.99
CA MET A 22 -4.61 -4.66 5.59
C MET A 22 -5.87 -4.56 6.44
N ILE A 23 -5.80 -4.02 7.66
CA ILE A 23 -6.94 -3.90 8.57
C ILE A 23 -8.10 -3.11 7.94
N THR A 24 -7.80 -2.02 7.22
CA THR A 24 -8.78 -1.19 6.52
C THR A 24 -8.85 -1.47 5.01
N GLY A 25 -8.07 -2.42 4.53
CA GLY A 25 -8.05 -2.86 3.15
C GLY A 25 -8.85 -4.15 2.94
N ASN A 26 -8.18 -5.17 2.42
CA ASN A 26 -8.78 -6.45 2.07
C ASN A 26 -9.51 -7.15 3.22
N THR A 27 -9.02 -7.03 4.45
CA THR A 27 -9.65 -7.64 5.63
C THR A 27 -11.01 -7.01 5.91
N LEU A 28 -11.10 -5.69 5.84
CA LEU A 28 -12.36 -4.97 6.00
C LEU A 28 -13.34 -5.32 4.89
N ASN A 29 -12.89 -5.34 3.64
CA ASN A 29 -13.72 -5.70 2.48
C ASN A 29 -14.28 -7.13 2.61
N PHE A 30 -13.49 -8.06 3.15
CA PHE A 30 -13.96 -9.41 3.41
C PHE A 30 -15.05 -9.43 4.49
N TRP A 31 -14.86 -8.71 5.61
CA TRP A 31 -15.87 -8.60 6.65
C TRP A 31 -17.18 -8.01 6.12
N LEU A 32 -17.12 -6.91 5.36
CA LEU A 32 -18.29 -6.31 4.73
C LEU A 32 -19.04 -7.28 3.81
N ALA A 33 -18.30 -8.04 3.00
CA ALA A 33 -18.89 -9.04 2.11
C ALA A 33 -19.55 -10.19 2.89
N LYS A 34 -18.96 -10.61 4.00
CA LYS A 34 -19.51 -11.66 4.88
C LYS A 34 -20.77 -11.22 5.60
N GLU A 35 -20.88 -9.95 5.96
CA GLU A 35 -22.09 -9.33 6.54
C GLU A 35 -23.14 -8.98 5.45
N SER A 36 -22.96 -9.46 4.22
CA SER A 36 -23.89 -9.24 3.11
C SER A 36 -24.13 -7.76 2.78
N VAL A 37 -23.16 -6.90 3.04
CA VAL A 37 -23.21 -5.49 2.65
C VAL A 37 -23.24 -5.38 1.13
N ASP A 38 -24.09 -4.48 0.62
CA ASP A 38 -24.22 -4.27 -0.82
C ASP A 38 -22.87 -4.00 -1.51
N ILE A 39 -22.65 -4.67 -2.63
CA ILE A 39 -21.37 -4.64 -3.37
C ILE A 39 -20.97 -3.23 -3.83
N ARG A 40 -21.96 -2.36 -4.11
CA ARG A 40 -21.71 -0.95 -4.46
C ARG A 40 -21.06 -0.23 -3.29
N THR A 41 -21.57 -0.49 -2.09
CA THR A 41 -21.05 0.07 -0.84
C THR A 41 -19.65 -0.45 -0.55
N ILE A 42 -19.37 -1.75 -0.75
CA ILE A 42 -18.02 -2.31 -0.61
C ILE A 42 -17.04 -1.60 -1.56
N GLY A 43 -17.45 -1.29 -2.79
CA GLY A 43 -16.66 -0.48 -3.72
C GLY A 43 -16.33 0.90 -3.15
N ILE A 44 -17.33 1.62 -2.62
CA ILE A 44 -17.15 2.95 -2.01
C ILE A 44 -16.17 2.90 -0.83
N PHE A 45 -16.14 1.81 -0.07
CA PHE A 45 -15.22 1.62 1.04
C PHE A 45 -13.73 1.62 0.62
N ALA A 46 -13.39 1.51 -0.66
CA ALA A 46 -12.03 1.77 -1.16
C ALA A 46 -11.54 3.19 -0.82
N LEU A 47 -12.45 4.16 -0.70
CA LEU A 47 -12.15 5.54 -0.28
C LEU A 47 -11.57 5.64 1.14
N ILE A 48 -11.78 4.64 1.98
CA ILE A 48 -11.19 4.57 3.33
C ILE A 48 -9.66 4.63 3.26
N SER A 49 -9.06 4.15 2.18
CA SER A 49 -7.60 4.23 2.00
C SER A 49 -7.09 5.59 1.49
N LEU A 50 -7.96 6.59 1.28
CA LEU A 50 -7.59 7.93 0.83
C LEU A 50 -6.50 8.61 1.69
N PRO A 51 -6.46 8.46 3.03
CA PRO A 51 -5.38 8.98 3.84
C PRO A 51 -3.98 8.57 3.34
N TYR A 52 -3.81 7.38 2.80
CA TYR A 52 -2.53 6.94 2.22
C TYR A 52 -2.14 7.69 0.94
N ALA A 53 -3.12 8.16 0.18
CA ALA A 53 -2.86 8.95 -1.03
C ALA A 53 -2.43 10.39 -0.74
N VAL A 54 -2.84 10.91 0.42
CA VAL A 54 -2.59 12.31 0.82
C VAL A 54 -1.66 12.44 2.03
N ASN A 55 -0.95 11.39 2.39
CA ASN A 55 -0.07 11.33 3.56
C ASN A 55 1.03 12.40 3.59
N PHE A 56 1.42 12.92 2.44
CA PHE A 56 2.38 14.02 2.30
C PHE A 56 1.89 15.34 2.96
N ILE A 57 0.57 15.48 3.20
CA ILE A 57 0.00 16.68 3.82
C ILE A 57 0.41 16.79 5.30
N TRP A 58 0.43 15.68 6.03
CA TRP A 58 0.76 15.66 7.45
C TRP A 58 2.18 15.21 7.77
N ALA A 59 2.92 14.67 6.80
CA ALA A 59 4.30 14.28 6.99
C ALA A 59 5.18 15.39 7.63
N PRO A 60 5.08 16.68 7.22
CA PRO A 60 5.84 17.76 7.85
C PRO A 60 5.52 17.99 9.34
N ILE A 61 4.31 17.65 9.80
CA ILE A 61 3.94 17.77 11.22
C ILE A 61 4.79 16.83 12.05
N PHE A 62 4.96 15.59 11.58
CA PHE A 62 5.76 14.56 12.27
C PHE A 62 7.26 14.83 12.22
N ASP A 63 7.73 15.63 11.26
CA ASP A 63 9.13 16.03 11.16
C ASP A 63 9.48 17.21 12.06
N ILE A 64 8.53 18.13 12.30
CA ILE A 64 8.80 19.42 12.94
C ILE A 64 8.35 19.43 14.40
N LYS A 65 7.18 18.85 14.71
CA LYS A 65 6.59 18.94 16.04
C LYS A 65 7.09 17.86 16.99
N ASN A 66 7.53 18.29 18.17
CA ASN A 66 7.87 17.42 19.28
C ASN A 66 6.63 17.15 20.15
N ILE A 67 6.54 15.92 20.67
CA ILE A 67 5.55 15.59 21.70
C ILE A 67 6.15 15.96 23.06
N PRO A 68 5.53 16.88 23.82
CA PRO A 68 6.04 17.27 25.13
C PRO A 68 6.30 16.05 26.01
N ILE A 69 7.37 16.09 26.82
CA ILE A 69 7.79 15.03 27.75
C ILE A 69 8.30 13.76 27.03
N LEU A 70 7.51 13.12 26.14
CA LEU A 70 7.89 11.88 25.49
C LEU A 70 9.16 12.05 24.62
N THR A 71 9.22 13.09 23.80
CA THR A 71 10.38 13.31 22.90
C THR A 71 11.70 13.43 23.67
N LYS A 72 11.68 13.99 24.88
CA LYS A 72 12.88 14.09 25.71
C LYS A 72 13.34 12.74 26.28
N ASN A 73 12.39 11.85 26.56
CA ASN A 73 12.66 10.58 27.24
C ASN A 73 12.99 9.44 26.28
N ILE A 74 12.27 9.33 25.16
CA ILE A 74 12.33 8.18 24.25
C ILE A 74 12.75 8.52 22.81
N GLY A 75 12.99 9.82 22.52
CA GLY A 75 13.37 10.30 21.20
C GLY A 75 12.20 10.80 20.36
N HIS A 76 12.50 11.49 19.25
CA HIS A 76 11.51 12.18 18.44
C HIS A 76 10.61 11.21 17.65
N ARG A 77 11.22 10.30 16.89
CA ARG A 77 10.47 9.34 16.05
C ARG A 77 9.75 8.30 16.90
N THR A 78 10.43 7.78 17.91
CA THR A 78 9.87 6.79 18.83
C THR A 78 8.63 7.33 19.53
N SER A 79 8.64 8.59 19.94
CA SER A 79 7.47 9.23 20.57
C SER A 79 6.24 9.25 19.65
N TRP A 80 6.43 9.63 18.39
CA TRP A 80 5.34 9.62 17.40
C TRP A 80 4.85 8.21 17.11
N ILE A 81 5.75 7.23 16.98
CA ILE A 81 5.37 5.81 16.77
C ILE A 81 4.47 5.34 17.92
N VAL A 82 4.89 5.57 19.17
CA VAL A 82 4.13 5.14 20.36
C VAL A 82 2.74 5.78 20.38
N VAL A 83 2.65 7.09 20.21
CA VAL A 83 1.37 7.81 20.28
C VAL A 83 0.42 7.40 19.16
N LEU A 84 0.92 7.31 17.93
CA LEU A 84 0.09 6.91 16.78
C LEU A 84 -0.42 5.47 16.93
N GLN A 85 0.40 4.57 17.45
CA GLN A 85 -0.02 3.18 17.66
C GLN A 85 -1.03 3.02 18.81
N LEU A 86 -0.92 3.83 19.86
CA LEU A 86 -1.94 3.84 20.92
C LEU A 86 -3.30 4.31 20.39
N PHE A 87 -3.31 5.41 19.62
CA PHE A 87 -4.54 5.87 18.95
C PHE A 87 -5.08 4.85 17.95
N LEU A 88 -4.20 4.24 17.15
CA LEU A 88 -4.57 3.21 16.19
C LEU A 88 -5.19 1.99 16.89
N SER A 89 -4.55 1.50 17.95
CA SER A 89 -5.08 0.40 18.76
C SER A 89 -6.45 0.73 19.34
N PHE A 90 -6.59 1.92 19.94
CA PHE A 90 -7.86 2.37 20.50
C PHE A 90 -8.98 2.44 19.44
N THR A 91 -8.69 2.98 18.26
CA THR A 91 -9.69 3.08 17.20
C THR A 91 -10.06 1.72 16.60
N VAL A 92 -9.09 0.80 16.47
CA VAL A 92 -9.35 -0.60 16.05
C VAL A 92 -10.18 -1.32 17.10
N PHE A 93 -9.91 -1.11 18.38
CA PHE A 93 -10.72 -1.65 19.49
C PHE A 93 -12.15 -1.10 19.44
N THR A 94 -12.34 0.18 19.20
CA THR A 94 -13.67 0.79 19.05
C THR A 94 -14.43 0.20 17.88
N LEU A 95 -13.76 0.00 16.72
CA LEU A 95 -14.38 -0.61 15.55
C LEU A 95 -14.91 -2.02 15.86
N SER A 96 -14.25 -2.78 16.72
CA SER A 96 -14.63 -4.15 17.09
C SER A 96 -16.02 -4.27 17.74
N TYR A 97 -16.57 -3.18 18.25
CA TYR A 97 -17.91 -3.15 18.87
C TYR A 97 -19.03 -2.73 17.90
N ILE A 98 -18.68 -2.36 16.67
CA ILE A 98 -19.64 -1.87 15.69
C ILE A 98 -19.73 -2.89 14.57
N ARG A 99 -20.92 -3.44 14.35
CA ARG A 99 -21.17 -4.31 13.20
C ARG A 99 -21.50 -3.45 11.98
N PRO A 100 -20.98 -3.80 10.80
CA PRO A 100 -21.32 -3.08 9.57
C PRO A 100 -22.83 -3.05 9.29
N ALA A 101 -23.52 -4.17 9.61
CA ALA A 101 -24.96 -4.30 9.41
C ALA A 101 -25.80 -3.35 10.29
N ASP A 102 -25.32 -2.99 11.49
CA ASP A 102 -26.07 -2.15 12.42
C ASP A 102 -25.93 -0.65 12.10
N ASN A 103 -24.72 -0.19 11.82
CA ASN A 103 -24.45 1.23 11.51
C ASN A 103 -23.24 1.39 10.59
N LEU A 104 -23.50 1.26 9.30
CA LEU A 104 -22.49 1.29 8.25
C LEU A 104 -21.77 2.65 8.16
N LEU A 105 -22.47 3.76 8.43
CA LEU A 105 -21.87 5.11 8.41
C LEU A 105 -20.84 5.27 9.53
N LEU A 106 -21.21 4.93 10.77
CA LEU A 106 -20.30 5.01 11.91
C LEU A 106 -19.10 4.07 11.73
N PHE A 107 -19.35 2.84 11.23
CA PHE A 107 -18.32 1.87 10.90
C PHE A 107 -17.32 2.47 9.88
N GLY A 108 -17.81 3.07 8.81
CA GLY A 108 -16.98 3.71 7.78
C GLY A 108 -16.18 4.90 8.31
N LEU A 109 -16.79 5.76 9.15
CA LEU A 109 -16.10 6.90 9.76
C LEU A 109 -14.94 6.44 10.65
N ILE A 110 -15.14 5.42 11.49
CA ILE A 110 -14.07 4.87 12.33
C ILE A 110 -12.99 4.20 11.47
N ALA A 111 -13.37 3.49 10.41
CA ALA A 111 -12.41 2.89 9.48
C ALA A 111 -11.53 3.95 8.78
N ILE A 112 -12.09 5.14 8.43
CA ILE A 112 -11.29 6.27 7.90
C ILE A 112 -10.30 6.77 8.96
N ILE A 113 -10.70 6.87 10.23
CA ILE A 113 -9.81 7.29 11.33
C ILE A 113 -8.68 6.26 11.53
N ILE A 114 -8.98 4.96 11.47
CA ILE A 114 -7.97 3.89 11.50
C ILE A 114 -6.99 4.05 10.34
N SER A 115 -7.49 4.27 9.13
CA SER A 115 -6.67 4.46 7.94
C SER A 115 -5.77 5.70 8.06
N PHE A 116 -6.27 6.79 8.65
CA PHE A 116 -5.48 7.98 8.93
C PHE A 116 -4.32 7.67 9.89
N PHE A 117 -4.58 7.07 11.04
CA PHE A 117 -3.52 6.74 12.00
C PHE A 117 -2.53 5.71 11.44
N SER A 118 -3.01 4.75 10.66
CA SER A 118 -2.16 3.76 9.99
C SER A 118 -1.25 4.41 8.95
N SER A 119 -1.77 5.32 8.12
CA SER A 119 -1.00 6.09 7.14
C SER A 119 0.01 7.05 7.80
N ALA A 120 -0.39 7.70 8.90
CA ALA A 120 0.48 8.56 9.69
C ALA A 120 1.64 7.76 10.31
N GLN A 121 1.34 6.61 10.91
CA GLN A 121 2.32 5.68 11.43
C GLN A 121 3.31 5.22 10.35
N ASP A 122 2.83 4.84 9.19
CA ASP A 122 3.66 4.37 8.07
C ASP A 122 4.66 5.45 7.62
N THR A 123 4.23 6.70 7.59
CA THR A 123 5.08 7.86 7.30
C THR A 123 6.22 8.00 8.33
N VAL A 124 5.90 7.89 9.63
CA VAL A 124 6.89 7.99 10.71
C VAL A 124 7.84 6.80 10.73
N LEU A 125 7.33 5.57 10.52
CA LEU A 125 8.13 4.35 10.42
C LEU A 125 9.10 4.40 9.23
N GLY A 126 8.66 4.93 8.10
CA GLY A 126 9.50 5.15 6.91
C GLY A 126 10.65 6.11 7.18
N ALA A 127 10.38 7.25 7.83
CA ALA A 127 11.40 8.21 8.24
C ALA A 127 12.37 7.61 9.27
N PHE A 128 11.86 6.93 10.30
CA PHE A 128 12.66 6.27 11.31
C PHE A 128 13.60 5.21 10.70
N ARG A 129 13.11 4.39 9.77
CA ARG A 129 13.93 3.42 9.04
C ARG A 129 15.07 4.10 8.28
N ALA A 130 14.80 5.23 7.62
CA ALA A 130 15.80 5.98 6.88
C ALA A 130 16.91 6.55 7.78
N GLU A 131 16.57 6.90 9.04
CA GLU A 131 17.50 7.47 10.02
C GLU A 131 18.36 6.43 10.74
N ILE A 132 17.86 5.20 10.93
CA ILE A 132 18.58 4.12 11.65
C ILE A 132 19.76 3.55 10.83
N VAL A 133 19.69 3.62 9.51
CA VAL A 133 20.63 2.97 8.59
C VAL A 133 21.31 3.98 7.70
N ASP A 134 22.63 3.88 7.56
CA ASP A 134 23.42 4.68 6.65
C ASP A 134 22.91 4.56 5.21
N SER A 135 22.92 5.65 4.46
CA SER A 135 22.41 5.71 3.08
C SER A 135 23.01 4.64 2.16
N THR A 136 24.27 4.30 2.34
CA THR A 136 24.97 3.26 1.57
C THR A 136 24.47 1.83 1.82
N LYS A 137 23.80 1.59 2.96
CA LYS A 137 23.29 0.26 3.36
C LYS A 137 21.78 0.13 3.22
N GLN A 138 21.08 1.18 2.84
CA GLN A 138 19.62 1.21 2.68
C GLN A 138 19.12 0.11 1.73
N GLY A 139 19.82 -0.12 0.61
CA GLY A 139 19.47 -1.18 -0.34
C GLY A 139 19.52 -2.58 0.27
N GLN A 140 20.55 -2.87 1.10
CA GLN A 140 20.73 -4.18 1.74
C GLN A 140 19.62 -4.52 2.75
N VAL A 141 19.09 -3.50 3.45
CA VAL A 141 18.06 -3.70 4.48
C VAL A 141 16.63 -3.56 3.95
N SER A 142 16.46 -3.01 2.74
CA SER A 142 15.14 -2.87 2.12
C SER A 142 14.45 -4.21 1.91
N GLY A 143 15.18 -5.25 1.54
CA GLY A 143 14.63 -6.60 1.39
C GLY A 143 14.06 -7.14 2.69
N LEU A 144 14.75 -6.91 3.82
CA LEU A 144 14.29 -7.35 5.15
C LEU A 144 13.03 -6.60 5.61
N TYR A 145 12.95 -5.30 5.33
CA TYR A 145 11.74 -4.51 5.55
C TYR A 145 10.56 -5.05 4.73
N VAL A 146 10.76 -5.29 3.43
CA VAL A 146 9.72 -5.82 2.54
C VAL A 146 9.28 -7.21 2.99
N PHE A 147 10.21 -8.07 3.42
CA PHE A 147 9.87 -9.38 3.98
C PHE A 147 8.99 -9.23 5.23
N GLY A 148 9.39 -8.37 6.19
CA GLY A 148 8.56 -8.07 7.37
C GLY A 148 7.18 -7.53 6.98
N TYR A 149 7.11 -6.61 6.02
CA TYR A 149 5.87 -6.05 5.49
C TYR A 149 4.92 -7.13 4.95
N ARG A 150 5.45 -8.10 4.19
CA ARG A 150 4.65 -9.23 3.69
C ARG A 150 4.15 -10.15 4.79
N ILE A 151 4.97 -10.42 5.81
CA ILE A 151 4.52 -11.17 6.99
C ILE A 151 3.41 -10.43 7.72
N GLY A 152 3.54 -9.12 7.94
CA GLY A 152 2.49 -8.30 8.53
C GLY A 152 1.18 -8.36 7.75
N MET A 153 1.24 -8.24 6.43
CA MET A 153 0.07 -8.39 5.55
C MET A 153 -0.57 -9.77 5.69
N LEU A 154 0.22 -10.85 5.72
CA LEU A 154 -0.29 -12.21 5.88
C LEU A 154 -1.03 -12.38 7.20
N LEU A 155 -0.46 -11.89 8.30
CA LEU A 155 -1.06 -12.01 9.62
C LEU A 155 -2.39 -11.27 9.72
N SER A 156 -2.49 -10.06 9.17
CA SER A 156 -3.70 -9.24 9.25
C SER A 156 -4.72 -9.50 8.13
N SER A 157 -4.39 -10.28 7.12
CA SER A 157 -5.28 -10.66 6.01
C SER A 157 -5.66 -12.14 6.11
N SER A 158 -4.77 -13.07 5.72
CA SER A 158 -5.05 -14.51 5.80
C SER A 158 -5.32 -14.98 7.23
N GLY A 159 -4.50 -14.51 8.19
CA GLY A 159 -4.67 -14.84 9.60
C GLY A 159 -6.02 -14.36 10.14
N ALA A 160 -6.46 -13.16 9.75
CA ALA A 160 -7.78 -12.63 10.12
C ALA A 160 -8.93 -13.51 9.62
N ILE A 161 -8.89 -13.84 8.32
CA ILE A 161 -9.94 -14.64 7.66
C ILE A 161 -9.98 -16.05 8.28
N TYR A 162 -8.81 -16.66 8.49
CA TYR A 162 -8.71 -17.98 9.14
C TYR A 162 -9.29 -17.98 10.58
N ILE A 163 -8.98 -16.96 11.38
CA ILE A 163 -9.51 -16.83 12.74
C ILE A 163 -11.02 -16.56 12.69
N ALA A 164 -11.49 -15.72 11.75
CA ALA A 164 -12.89 -15.38 11.56
C ALA A 164 -13.77 -16.57 11.13
N ALA A 165 -13.16 -17.63 10.58
CA ALA A 165 -13.87 -18.91 10.33
C ALA A 165 -14.31 -19.62 11.62
N HIS A 166 -13.71 -19.28 12.77
CA HIS A 166 -13.94 -19.96 14.05
C HIS A 166 -14.51 -19.02 15.13
N VAL A 167 -14.37 -17.70 14.98
CA VAL A 167 -14.85 -16.70 15.93
C VAL A 167 -15.41 -15.48 15.20
N ASP A 168 -16.19 -14.68 15.92
CA ASP A 168 -16.75 -13.44 15.37
C ASP A 168 -15.67 -12.40 14.98
N TRP A 169 -15.94 -11.60 13.96
CA TRP A 169 -15.09 -10.49 13.52
C TRP A 169 -14.77 -9.48 14.63
N SER A 170 -15.69 -9.28 15.58
CA SER A 170 -15.45 -8.48 16.78
C SER A 170 -14.22 -8.97 17.55
N VAL A 171 -14.09 -10.30 17.72
CA VAL A 171 -12.93 -10.91 18.42
C VAL A 171 -11.65 -10.74 17.62
N VAL A 172 -11.71 -10.89 16.29
CA VAL A 172 -10.55 -10.66 15.39
C VAL A 172 -10.01 -9.25 15.54
N TYR A 173 -10.87 -8.23 15.49
CA TYR A 173 -10.45 -6.83 15.62
C TYR A 173 -10.00 -6.48 17.03
N LYS A 174 -10.56 -7.08 18.08
CA LYS A 174 -10.02 -6.99 19.45
C LYS A 174 -8.61 -7.55 19.55
N LEU A 175 -8.37 -8.72 18.94
CA LEU A 175 -7.04 -9.31 18.87
C LEU A 175 -6.05 -8.40 18.11
N PHE A 176 -6.48 -7.81 17.01
CA PHE A 176 -5.66 -6.84 16.27
C PHE A 176 -5.29 -5.62 17.10
N SER A 177 -6.25 -5.05 17.83
CA SER A 177 -5.98 -3.95 18.76
C SER A 177 -4.93 -4.35 19.80
N PHE A 178 -5.02 -5.54 20.38
CA PHE A 178 -4.03 -6.04 21.33
C PHE A 178 -2.64 -6.22 20.70
N ILE A 179 -2.56 -6.78 19.50
CA ILE A 179 -1.29 -6.92 18.77
C ILE A 179 -0.67 -5.55 18.49
N ILE A 180 -1.47 -4.56 18.08
CA ILE A 180 -0.98 -3.20 17.80
C ILE A 180 -0.40 -2.56 19.07
N ILE A 181 -0.98 -2.78 20.24
CA ILE A 181 -0.45 -2.27 21.51
C ILE A 181 0.90 -2.91 21.88
N LEU A 182 1.18 -4.12 21.45
CA LEU A 182 2.48 -4.76 21.68
C LEU A 182 3.61 -4.14 20.85
N PHE A 183 3.30 -3.54 19.70
CA PHE A 183 4.33 -2.92 18.83
C PHE A 183 5.11 -1.79 19.50
N PRO A 184 4.48 -0.76 20.12
CA PRO A 184 5.24 0.26 20.84
C PRO A 184 6.06 -0.31 21.99
N VAL A 185 5.57 -1.34 22.68
CA VAL A 185 6.33 -2.01 23.73
C VAL A 185 7.62 -2.63 23.16
N THR A 186 7.52 -3.34 22.05
CA THR A 186 8.71 -3.95 21.40
C THR A 186 9.69 -2.89 20.90
N ILE A 187 9.20 -1.76 20.36
CA ILE A 187 10.04 -0.66 19.92
C ILE A 187 10.78 -0.03 21.13
N LEU A 188 10.08 0.23 22.23
CA LEU A 188 10.68 0.81 23.43
C LEU A 188 11.78 -0.10 24.03
N LEU A 189 11.59 -1.41 23.99
CA LEU A 189 12.57 -2.38 24.47
C LEU A 189 13.79 -2.50 23.55
N LEU A 190 13.59 -2.36 22.24
CA LEU A 190 14.64 -2.62 21.24
C LEU A 190 15.32 -1.35 20.74
N VAL A 191 14.70 -0.17 20.89
CA VAL A 191 15.23 1.08 20.32
C VAL A 191 15.76 1.99 21.41
N THR A 192 17.04 2.32 21.31
CA THR A 192 17.60 3.56 21.84
C THR A 192 17.82 4.48 20.65
N GLU A 193 16.95 5.49 20.49
CA GLU A 193 17.07 6.44 19.39
C GLU A 193 18.39 7.23 19.54
N PRO A 194 19.22 7.32 18.50
CA PRO A 194 20.43 8.14 18.56
C PRO A 194 20.05 9.60 18.78
N GLN A 195 20.65 10.26 19.74
CA GLN A 195 20.42 11.69 20.02
C GLN A 195 20.75 12.62 18.82
N THR A 196 21.33 12.06 17.76
CA THR A 196 21.75 12.76 16.54
C THR A 196 20.60 13.07 15.57
N SER A 197 19.41 12.53 15.76
CA SER A 197 18.27 12.76 14.87
C SER A 197 17.74 14.21 14.89
N THR A 198 18.11 15.00 15.88
CA THR A 198 17.75 16.43 15.95
C THR A 198 18.63 17.31 15.05
N LYS A 199 19.66 16.77 14.42
CA LYS A 199 20.63 17.50 13.58
C LYS A 199 20.64 17.09 12.11
N LEU A 200 19.54 16.55 11.57
CA LEU A 200 19.45 16.50 10.10
C LEU A 200 19.26 17.93 9.61
N SER A 201 20.41 18.54 9.32
CA SER A 201 20.57 19.93 8.90
C SER A 201 19.92 20.14 7.53
N LEU A 202 18.66 20.52 7.55
CA LEU A 202 18.24 21.54 6.59
C LEU A 202 19.15 22.73 6.85
N HIS A 203 19.89 23.18 5.85
CA HIS A 203 20.73 24.37 5.97
C HIS A 203 19.93 25.48 6.64
N THR A 204 20.54 26.18 7.60
CA THR A 204 19.88 27.07 8.56
C THR A 204 18.97 28.15 7.91
N LYS A 205 19.23 28.51 6.66
CA LYS A 205 18.40 29.42 5.86
C LYS A 205 17.10 28.77 5.38
N GLU A 206 17.16 27.56 4.79
CA GLU A 206 15.97 26.84 4.32
C GLU A 206 15.03 26.47 5.49
N ARG A 207 15.57 26.25 6.69
CA ARG A 207 14.77 26.01 7.91
C ARG A 207 14.05 27.26 8.41
N GLN A 208 14.61 28.43 8.18
CA GLN A 208 13.97 29.72 8.54
C GLN A 208 12.87 30.08 7.54
N ASP A 209 13.07 29.89 6.26
CA ASP A 209 12.08 30.14 5.22
C ASP A 209 10.93 29.11 5.28
N PHE A 210 11.24 27.85 5.61
CA PHE A 210 10.25 26.81 5.84
C PHE A 210 9.41 27.07 7.10
N LYS A 211 9.97 27.65 8.16
CA LYS A 211 9.23 28.04 9.37
C LYS A 211 8.33 29.26 9.21
N ARG A 212 8.57 30.11 8.23
CA ARG A 212 7.83 31.37 8.01
C ARG A 212 6.63 31.24 7.07
N GLY A 213 6.59 30.22 6.20
CA GLY A 213 5.51 30.03 5.25
C GLY A 213 4.35 29.17 5.80
N SER A 214 3.12 29.49 5.41
CA SER A 214 1.96 28.61 5.62
C SER A 214 2.23 27.23 5.04
N LEU A 215 1.71 26.16 5.64
CA LEU A 215 1.81 24.76 5.17
C LEU A 215 1.44 24.64 3.67
N TYR A 216 0.46 25.41 3.25
CA TYR A 216 0.04 25.53 1.84
C TYR A 216 1.14 26.09 0.92
N PHE A 217 1.86 27.08 1.38
CA PHE A 217 2.94 27.71 0.56
C PHE A 217 4.13 26.75 0.41
N GLN A 218 4.42 25.98 1.45
CA GLN A 218 5.51 25.01 1.49
C GLN A 218 5.21 23.82 0.57
N THR A 219 3.99 23.27 0.63
CA THR A 219 3.58 22.17 -0.26
C THR A 219 3.51 22.61 -1.72
N LYS A 220 3.01 23.82 -2.01
CA LYS A 220 2.97 24.38 -3.36
C LYS A 220 4.38 24.59 -3.95
N HIS A 221 5.32 25.11 -3.16
CA HIS A 221 6.70 25.30 -3.59
C HIS A 221 7.40 23.96 -3.83
N LEU A 222 7.24 22.97 -2.94
CA LEU A 222 7.78 21.62 -3.12
C LEU A 222 7.23 20.95 -4.38
N ILE A 223 5.92 21.04 -4.60
CA ILE A 223 5.28 20.48 -5.79
C ILE A 223 5.82 21.18 -7.06
N SER A 224 5.98 22.50 -7.06
CA SER A 224 6.51 23.22 -8.23
C SER A 224 7.97 22.84 -8.55
N VAL A 225 8.81 22.64 -7.53
CA VAL A 225 10.19 22.17 -7.68
C VAL A 225 10.26 20.74 -8.20
N ILE A 226 9.40 19.85 -7.67
CA ILE A 226 9.30 18.47 -8.11
C ILE A 226 8.84 18.41 -9.57
N LEU A 227 7.78 19.13 -9.91
CA LEU A 227 7.25 19.17 -11.26
C LEU A 227 8.27 19.77 -12.23
N GLY A 228 8.92 20.85 -11.87
CA GLY A 228 9.96 21.47 -12.69
C GLY A 228 11.16 20.56 -12.99
N SER A 229 11.49 19.65 -12.08
CA SER A 229 12.61 18.70 -12.26
C SER A 229 12.27 17.49 -13.13
N LEU A 230 10.99 17.16 -13.32
CA LEU A 230 10.54 16.02 -14.13
C LEU A 230 10.48 16.32 -15.64
N GLY A 231 10.54 17.58 -16.04
CA GLY A 231 10.56 17.98 -17.45
C GLY A 231 9.43 18.93 -17.85
N THR A 232 9.05 18.91 -19.13
CA THR A 232 7.95 19.75 -19.63
C THR A 232 6.59 19.36 -19.04
N ARG A 233 5.68 20.33 -18.92
CA ARG A 233 4.33 20.12 -18.35
C ARG A 233 3.59 18.94 -18.99
N ASN A 234 3.65 18.83 -20.29
CA ASN A 234 2.95 17.75 -21.02
C ASN A 234 3.55 16.37 -20.70
N TYR A 235 4.87 16.28 -20.58
CA TYR A 235 5.55 15.04 -20.23
C TYR A 235 5.21 14.58 -18.81
N ILE A 236 5.09 15.51 -17.87
CA ILE A 236 4.68 15.25 -16.49
C ILE A 236 3.25 14.69 -16.43
N ILE A 237 2.32 15.33 -17.15
CA ILE A 237 0.92 14.87 -17.21
C ILE A 237 0.83 13.43 -17.73
N LEU A 238 1.59 13.10 -18.77
CA LEU A 238 1.65 11.74 -19.32
C LEU A 238 2.21 10.73 -18.32
N ILE A 239 3.26 11.09 -17.57
CA ILE A 239 3.81 10.24 -16.50
C ILE A 239 2.75 10.01 -15.42
N LEU A 240 2.11 11.06 -14.91
CA LEU A 240 1.12 10.95 -13.84
C LEU A 240 -0.09 10.12 -14.30
N LEU A 241 -0.56 10.33 -15.52
CA LEU A 241 -1.63 9.54 -16.11
C LEU A 241 -1.24 8.07 -16.25
N PHE A 242 -0.02 7.78 -16.72
CA PHE A 242 0.50 6.41 -16.76
C PHE A 242 0.55 5.77 -15.38
N LEU A 243 1.07 6.48 -14.37
CA LEU A 243 1.18 5.96 -13.01
C LEU A 243 -0.19 5.58 -12.42
N ILE A 244 -1.22 6.35 -12.74
CA ILE A 244 -2.60 6.07 -12.30
C ILE A 244 -3.18 4.88 -13.09
N LEU A 245 -3.13 4.93 -14.42
CA LEU A 245 -3.81 3.96 -15.28
C LEU A 245 -3.16 2.58 -15.26
N TYR A 246 -1.83 2.50 -15.07
CA TYR A 246 -1.13 1.22 -15.04
C TYR A 246 -1.52 0.33 -13.85
N ARG A 247 -1.90 0.96 -12.72
CA ARG A 247 -2.34 0.26 -11.50
C ARG A 247 -3.86 0.13 -11.37
N LEU A 248 -4.61 0.79 -12.26
CA LEU A 248 -6.06 0.83 -12.19
C LEU A 248 -6.72 -0.56 -12.26
N PRO A 249 -6.38 -1.43 -13.25
CA PRO A 249 -7.01 -2.75 -13.39
C PRO A 249 -6.81 -3.61 -12.15
N ASP A 250 -5.57 -3.68 -11.67
CA ASP A 250 -5.19 -4.43 -10.49
C ASP A 250 -5.91 -3.93 -9.22
N ASN A 251 -6.05 -2.62 -9.06
CA ASN A 251 -6.76 -2.03 -7.93
C ASN A 251 -8.27 -2.35 -7.96
N PHE A 252 -8.90 -2.37 -9.15
CA PHE A 252 -10.30 -2.79 -9.31
C PHE A 252 -10.50 -4.23 -8.85
N ILE A 253 -9.65 -5.14 -9.33
CA ILE A 253 -9.71 -6.56 -8.97
C ILE A 253 -9.45 -6.77 -7.49
N ASN A 254 -8.41 -6.13 -6.94
CA ASN A 254 -8.08 -6.25 -5.51
C ASN A 254 -9.22 -5.80 -4.58
N THR A 255 -10.04 -4.84 -5.01
CA THR A 255 -11.20 -4.39 -4.24
C THR A 255 -12.33 -5.41 -4.28
N MET A 256 -12.53 -6.08 -5.41
CA MET A 256 -13.66 -6.95 -5.68
C MET A 256 -13.35 -8.45 -5.52
N ILE A 257 -12.08 -8.84 -5.32
CA ILE A 257 -11.69 -10.26 -5.27
C ILE A 257 -12.38 -11.05 -4.15
N ASN A 258 -12.47 -10.48 -2.95
CA ASN A 258 -13.11 -11.16 -1.83
C ASN A 258 -14.63 -11.35 -2.04
N PRO A 259 -15.40 -10.30 -2.40
CA PRO A 259 -16.81 -10.47 -2.80
C PRO A 259 -17.00 -11.48 -3.91
N PHE A 260 -16.10 -11.51 -4.90
CA PHE A 260 -16.15 -12.46 -6.00
C PHE A 260 -15.96 -13.91 -5.54
N LEU A 261 -14.95 -14.19 -4.74
CA LEU A 261 -14.68 -15.55 -4.26
C LEU A 261 -15.83 -16.08 -3.37
N LEU A 262 -16.38 -15.22 -2.51
CA LEU A 262 -17.57 -15.55 -1.73
C LEU A 262 -18.81 -15.77 -2.62
N HIS A 263 -18.98 -14.97 -3.70
CA HIS A 263 -20.06 -15.14 -4.66
C HIS A 263 -19.99 -16.48 -5.39
N ILE A 264 -18.80 -17.00 -5.71
CA ILE A 264 -18.60 -18.32 -6.32
C ILE A 264 -18.93 -19.47 -5.37
N GLY A 265 -18.76 -19.28 -4.05
CA GLY A 265 -19.06 -20.28 -3.04
C GLY A 265 -17.87 -20.72 -2.21
N TYR A 266 -16.67 -20.16 -2.43
CA TYR A 266 -15.48 -20.52 -1.65
C TYR A 266 -15.64 -20.17 -0.18
N ASP A 267 -15.17 -21.07 0.70
CA ASP A 267 -15.14 -20.84 2.12
C ASP A 267 -13.97 -19.95 2.58
N GLU A 268 -13.98 -19.55 3.86
CA GLU A 268 -12.97 -18.68 4.44
C GLU A 268 -11.57 -19.31 4.44
N PHE A 269 -11.49 -20.62 4.64
CA PHE A 269 -10.23 -21.35 4.68
C PHE A 269 -9.58 -21.40 3.28
N GLU A 270 -10.37 -21.69 2.26
CA GLU A 270 -9.93 -21.71 0.87
C GLU A 270 -9.46 -20.34 0.41
N ILE A 271 -10.22 -19.27 0.74
CA ILE A 271 -9.84 -17.89 0.42
C ILE A 271 -8.57 -17.48 1.16
N ALA A 272 -8.45 -17.85 2.45
CA ALA A 272 -7.25 -17.53 3.23
C ALA A 272 -6.02 -18.25 2.67
N THR A 273 -6.16 -19.50 2.27
CA THR A 273 -5.05 -20.36 1.84
C THR A 273 -4.66 -20.07 0.40
N ALA A 274 -5.57 -20.26 -0.55
CA ALA A 274 -5.31 -20.11 -1.98
C ALA A 274 -5.27 -18.62 -2.37
N GLY A 275 -6.27 -17.85 -1.93
CA GLY A 275 -6.41 -16.45 -2.32
C GLY A 275 -5.40 -15.51 -1.66
N LYS A 276 -4.95 -15.77 -0.44
CA LYS A 276 -4.10 -14.83 0.31
C LYS A 276 -2.70 -15.39 0.59
N PHE A 277 -2.58 -16.50 1.31
CA PHE A 277 -1.26 -17.02 1.66
C PHE A 277 -0.44 -17.38 0.42
N PHE A 278 -1.03 -18.18 -0.49
CA PHE A 278 -0.39 -18.57 -1.73
C PHE A 278 -0.16 -17.38 -2.67
N GLY A 279 -1.15 -16.48 -2.80
CA GLY A 279 -1.06 -15.28 -3.64
C GLY A 279 0.08 -14.35 -3.22
N ILE A 280 0.26 -14.09 -1.92
CA ILE A 280 1.37 -13.23 -1.44
C ILE A 280 2.72 -13.89 -1.72
N THR A 281 2.85 -15.19 -1.50
CA THR A 281 4.08 -15.95 -1.82
C THR A 281 4.39 -15.89 -3.31
N ALA A 282 3.39 -16.12 -4.15
CA ALA A 282 3.49 -16.03 -5.61
C ALA A 282 3.91 -14.62 -6.09
N THR A 283 3.40 -13.56 -5.44
CA THR A 283 3.80 -12.17 -5.74
C THR A 283 5.29 -11.94 -5.47
N ILE A 284 5.84 -12.49 -4.39
CA ILE A 284 7.27 -12.40 -4.09
C ILE A 284 8.09 -13.09 -5.19
N ILE A 285 7.69 -14.29 -5.59
CA ILE A 285 8.34 -15.06 -6.67
C ILE A 285 8.29 -14.25 -7.96
N GLY A 286 7.13 -13.66 -8.31
CA GLY A 286 6.98 -12.78 -9.46
C GLY A 286 7.94 -11.59 -9.45
N GLY A 287 8.14 -10.95 -8.30
CA GLY A 287 9.11 -9.88 -8.15
C GLY A 287 10.55 -10.30 -8.41
N LEU A 288 10.94 -11.51 -7.95
CA LEU A 288 12.27 -12.09 -8.22
C LEU A 288 12.45 -12.41 -9.70
N ILE A 289 11.45 -13.03 -10.35
CA ILE A 289 11.45 -13.32 -11.78
C ILE A 289 11.58 -12.01 -12.58
N ALA A 290 10.82 -10.98 -12.24
CA ALA A 290 10.92 -9.67 -12.89
C ALA A 290 12.33 -9.08 -12.76
N SER A 291 12.90 -9.12 -11.57
CA SER A 291 14.25 -8.61 -11.31
C SER A 291 15.32 -9.33 -12.15
N TYR A 292 15.12 -10.62 -12.41
CA TYR A 292 15.99 -11.41 -13.30
C TYR A 292 15.80 -11.02 -14.78
N ILE A 293 14.55 -10.95 -15.25
CA ILE A 293 14.22 -10.62 -16.65
C ILE A 293 14.67 -9.19 -16.99
N MET A 294 14.53 -8.24 -16.06
CA MET A 294 14.95 -6.85 -16.24
C MET A 294 16.46 -6.63 -16.40
N LYS A 295 17.29 -7.66 -16.19
CA LYS A 295 18.70 -7.62 -16.57
C LYS A 295 18.90 -7.63 -18.09
N TYR A 296 17.97 -8.21 -18.82
CA TYR A 296 18.03 -8.39 -20.28
C TYR A 296 17.11 -7.43 -21.02
N PHE A 297 16.03 -6.98 -20.40
CA PHE A 297 15.05 -6.07 -20.96
C PHE A 297 15.20 -4.68 -20.39
N ASN A 298 15.07 -3.66 -21.26
CA ASN A 298 14.96 -2.28 -20.77
C ASN A 298 13.61 -2.10 -20.04
N ILE A 299 13.53 -1.03 -19.24
CA ILE A 299 12.40 -0.76 -18.36
C ILE A 299 11.06 -0.67 -19.11
N PHE A 300 11.04 -0.05 -20.31
CA PHE A 300 9.81 0.09 -21.10
C PHE A 300 9.34 -1.25 -21.66
N LYS A 301 10.25 -2.07 -22.20
CA LYS A 301 9.93 -3.43 -22.67
C LYS A 301 9.41 -4.29 -21.52
N SER A 302 9.99 -4.17 -20.33
CA SER A 302 9.53 -4.89 -19.14
C SER A 302 8.12 -4.48 -18.72
N LEU A 303 7.82 -3.17 -18.69
CA LEU A 303 6.49 -2.66 -18.39
C LEU A 303 5.44 -3.17 -19.39
N ILE A 304 5.75 -3.17 -20.67
CA ILE A 304 4.84 -3.67 -21.71
C ILE A 304 4.62 -5.18 -21.55
N PHE A 305 5.69 -5.95 -21.49
CA PHE A 305 5.61 -7.42 -21.42
C PHE A 305 4.87 -7.89 -20.16
N PHE A 306 5.23 -7.35 -18.99
CA PHE A 306 4.57 -7.72 -17.74
C PHE A 306 3.14 -7.21 -17.69
N GLY A 307 2.87 -6.00 -18.21
CA GLY A 307 1.53 -5.44 -18.28
C GLY A 307 0.57 -6.26 -19.14
N VAL A 308 1.03 -6.73 -20.33
CA VAL A 308 0.24 -7.61 -21.20
C VAL A 308 -0.03 -8.94 -20.51
N LEU A 309 1.00 -9.54 -19.89
CA LEU A 309 0.88 -10.82 -19.21
C LEU A 309 -0.09 -10.74 -18.02
N HIS A 310 -0.03 -9.66 -17.27
CA HIS A 310 -0.91 -9.42 -16.12
C HIS A 310 -2.36 -9.14 -16.56
N GLY A 311 -2.55 -8.34 -17.63
CA GLY A 311 -3.86 -8.13 -18.22
C GLY A 311 -4.51 -9.42 -18.74
N ALA A 312 -3.72 -10.35 -19.28
CA ALA A 312 -4.20 -11.69 -19.63
C ALA A 312 -4.58 -12.50 -18.38
N GLY A 313 -3.85 -12.33 -17.26
CA GLY A 313 -4.18 -12.96 -15.98
C GLY A 313 -5.55 -12.56 -15.45
N HIS A 314 -5.97 -11.32 -15.66
CA HIS A 314 -7.30 -10.84 -15.27
C HIS A 314 -8.43 -11.59 -16.00
N MET A 315 -8.22 -12.04 -17.24
CA MET A 315 -9.22 -12.83 -17.97
C MET A 315 -9.43 -14.21 -17.35
N LEU A 316 -8.47 -14.76 -16.63
CA LEU A 316 -8.61 -16.08 -16.01
C LEU A 316 -9.71 -16.10 -14.94
N PHE A 317 -10.03 -14.97 -14.31
CA PHE A 317 -11.17 -14.89 -13.39
C PHE A 317 -12.52 -15.09 -14.08
N ILE A 318 -12.62 -14.81 -15.40
CA ILE A 318 -13.81 -15.15 -16.19
C ILE A 318 -13.96 -16.68 -16.27
N VAL A 319 -12.84 -17.38 -16.44
CA VAL A 319 -12.83 -18.86 -16.45
C VAL A 319 -13.30 -19.39 -15.10
N GLN A 320 -12.82 -18.79 -13.99
CA GLN A 320 -13.25 -19.15 -12.63
C GLN A 320 -14.76 -19.01 -12.45
N GLU A 321 -15.35 -17.91 -12.93
CA GLU A 321 -16.80 -17.69 -12.80
C GLU A 321 -17.61 -18.71 -13.62
N VAL A 322 -17.10 -19.11 -14.80
CA VAL A 322 -17.79 -20.10 -15.66
C VAL A 322 -17.76 -21.51 -15.07
N TYR A 323 -16.60 -21.90 -14.51
CA TYR A 323 -16.43 -23.25 -13.93
C TYR A 323 -16.94 -23.37 -12.50
N GLY A 324 -17.18 -22.24 -11.82
CA GLY A 324 -17.62 -22.22 -10.43
C GLY A 324 -16.53 -22.59 -9.44
N GLU A 325 -16.92 -23.14 -8.30
CA GLU A 325 -16.03 -23.54 -7.21
C GLU A 325 -15.12 -24.71 -7.66
N ASN A 326 -13.82 -24.41 -7.77
CA ASN A 326 -12.77 -25.38 -8.05
C ASN A 326 -11.45 -24.90 -7.47
N ILE A 327 -11.01 -25.54 -6.40
CA ILE A 327 -9.82 -25.13 -5.63
C ILE A 327 -8.53 -25.19 -6.46
N TYR A 328 -8.35 -26.16 -7.35
CA TYR A 328 -7.16 -26.26 -8.21
C TYR A 328 -7.10 -25.10 -9.20
N LEU A 329 -8.26 -24.75 -9.77
CA LEU A 329 -8.38 -23.61 -10.66
C LEU A 329 -8.10 -22.30 -9.92
N LEU A 330 -8.59 -22.16 -8.69
CA LEU A 330 -8.31 -21.02 -7.83
C LEU A 330 -6.81 -20.85 -7.55
N PHE A 331 -6.10 -21.93 -7.20
CA PHE A 331 -4.65 -21.90 -7.02
C PHE A 331 -3.91 -21.49 -8.29
N PHE A 332 -4.31 -22.02 -9.44
CA PHE A 332 -3.71 -21.68 -10.73
C PHE A 332 -3.91 -20.20 -11.07
N ILE A 333 -5.14 -19.69 -10.98
CA ILE A 333 -5.49 -18.31 -11.32
C ILE A 333 -4.81 -17.34 -10.36
N THR A 334 -4.94 -17.59 -9.06
CA THR A 334 -4.29 -16.75 -8.03
C THR A 334 -2.77 -16.75 -8.18
N GLY A 335 -2.18 -17.91 -8.49
CA GLY A 335 -0.74 -18.03 -8.72
C GLY A 335 -0.29 -17.22 -9.94
N PHE A 336 -0.95 -17.39 -11.07
CA PHE A 336 -0.62 -16.68 -12.29
C PHE A 336 -0.81 -15.15 -12.13
N GLU A 337 -1.94 -14.73 -11.62
CA GLU A 337 -2.27 -13.32 -11.37
C GLU A 337 -1.27 -12.68 -10.39
N SER A 338 -0.98 -13.35 -9.29
CA SER A 338 -0.06 -12.83 -8.27
C SER A 338 1.39 -12.79 -8.75
N ILE A 339 1.86 -13.78 -9.50
CA ILE A 339 3.21 -13.75 -10.12
C ILE A 339 3.32 -12.57 -11.07
N THR A 340 2.37 -12.44 -11.99
CA THR A 340 2.37 -11.34 -12.98
C THR A 340 2.17 -9.99 -12.32
N GLY A 341 1.36 -9.90 -11.27
CA GLY A 341 1.20 -8.73 -10.41
C GLY A 341 2.50 -8.31 -9.71
N GLY A 342 3.26 -9.28 -9.20
CA GLY A 342 4.60 -9.04 -8.65
C GLY A 342 5.60 -8.55 -9.69
N MET A 343 5.51 -9.08 -10.91
CA MET A 343 6.35 -8.64 -12.04
C MET A 343 6.03 -7.20 -12.45
N THR A 344 4.76 -6.86 -12.64
CA THR A 344 4.33 -5.50 -12.99
C THR A 344 4.71 -4.50 -11.92
N MET A 345 4.52 -4.83 -10.64
CA MET A 345 4.86 -3.96 -9.51
C MET A 345 6.36 -3.66 -9.45
N THR A 346 7.20 -4.66 -9.69
CA THR A 346 8.66 -4.50 -9.69
C THR A 346 9.12 -3.55 -10.79
N ALA A 347 8.62 -3.72 -12.03
CA ALA A 347 8.94 -2.84 -13.14
C ALA A 347 8.40 -1.41 -12.92
N TYR A 348 7.20 -1.30 -12.36
CA TYR A 348 6.57 -0.02 -12.05
C TYR A 348 7.37 0.79 -11.00
N ILE A 349 7.79 0.16 -9.91
CA ILE A 349 8.63 0.81 -8.88
C ILE A 349 9.99 1.20 -9.45
N ALA A 350 10.59 0.34 -10.29
CA ALA A 350 11.85 0.64 -10.95
C ALA A 350 11.72 1.83 -11.90
N TYR A 351 10.60 1.96 -12.62
CA TYR A 351 10.31 3.11 -13.47
C TYR A 351 10.18 4.40 -12.65
N ILE A 352 9.42 4.39 -11.55
CA ILE A 352 9.31 5.54 -10.64
C ILE A 352 10.70 5.95 -10.14
N ALA A 353 11.51 4.99 -9.70
CA ALA A 353 12.86 5.27 -9.22
C ALA A 353 13.77 5.88 -10.32
N SER A 354 13.61 5.44 -11.58
CA SER A 354 14.35 5.97 -12.72
C SER A 354 13.99 7.42 -13.08
N LEU A 355 12.82 7.89 -12.69
CA LEU A 355 12.38 9.27 -12.89
C LEU A 355 12.96 10.24 -11.85
N CYS A 356 13.45 9.73 -10.74
CA CYS A 356 13.91 10.54 -9.62
C CYS A 356 15.37 10.94 -9.75
N HIS A 357 15.64 12.23 -10.01
CA HIS A 357 16.97 12.76 -10.26
C HIS A 357 17.29 13.96 -9.36
N GLY A 358 18.60 14.25 -9.20
CA GLY A 358 19.07 15.45 -8.52
C GLY A 358 18.93 15.43 -6.98
N ARG A 359 18.81 16.61 -6.38
CA ARG A 359 18.88 16.82 -4.92
C ARG A 359 17.62 16.31 -4.16
N PHE A 360 16.45 16.31 -4.81
CA PHE A 360 15.15 16.02 -4.17
C PHE A 360 14.59 14.63 -4.52
N LYS A 361 15.47 13.64 -4.78
CA LYS A 361 15.07 12.27 -5.18
C LYS A 361 14.02 11.64 -4.26
N ALA A 362 14.19 11.76 -2.93
CA ALA A 362 13.28 11.17 -1.96
C ALA A 362 11.88 11.79 -2.04
N THR A 363 11.80 13.11 -2.16
CA THR A 363 10.55 13.85 -2.27
C THR A 363 9.85 13.57 -3.60
N GLN A 364 10.60 13.50 -4.70
CA GLN A 364 10.09 13.09 -6.02
C GLN A 364 9.51 11.68 -5.96
N TYR A 365 10.23 10.74 -5.37
CA TYR A 365 9.79 9.36 -5.21
C TYR A 365 8.50 9.27 -4.38
N SER A 366 8.45 9.96 -3.23
CA SER A 366 7.25 10.02 -2.38
C SER A 366 6.05 10.61 -3.11
N PHE A 367 6.23 11.68 -3.89
CA PHE A 367 5.16 12.28 -4.68
C PHE A 367 4.65 11.32 -5.76
N LEU A 368 5.55 10.70 -6.53
CA LEU A 368 5.15 9.76 -7.59
C LEU A 368 4.49 8.50 -7.02
N THR A 369 4.95 8.01 -5.87
CA THR A 369 4.31 6.86 -5.20
C THR A 369 2.95 7.21 -4.57
N SER A 370 2.69 8.47 -4.21
CA SER A 370 1.37 8.90 -3.74
C SER A 370 0.30 8.77 -4.83
N MET A 371 0.69 8.81 -6.12
CA MET A 371 -0.22 8.53 -7.24
C MET A 371 -0.72 7.08 -7.22
N MET A 372 0.09 6.14 -6.72
CA MET A 372 -0.38 4.77 -6.47
C MET A 372 -1.48 4.73 -5.41
N GLY A 373 -1.30 5.50 -4.33
CA GLY A 373 -2.31 5.64 -3.29
C GLY A 373 -3.63 6.20 -3.83
N PHE A 374 -3.55 7.22 -4.67
CA PHE A 374 -4.72 7.80 -5.34
C PHE A 374 -5.42 6.78 -6.26
N SER A 375 -4.66 6.09 -7.11
CA SER A 375 -5.20 5.04 -7.99
C SER A 375 -5.87 3.92 -7.20
N ARG A 376 -5.33 3.55 -6.03
CA ARG A 376 -5.87 2.50 -5.17
C ARG A 376 -7.14 2.92 -4.42
N SER A 377 -7.27 4.19 -4.05
CA SER A 377 -8.34 4.65 -3.16
C SER A 377 -9.54 5.20 -3.90
N VAL A 378 -9.31 6.04 -4.91
CA VAL A 378 -10.41 6.81 -5.54
C VAL A 378 -11.07 6.03 -6.66
N LEU A 379 -10.29 5.49 -7.59
CA LEU A 379 -10.84 4.87 -8.79
C LEU A 379 -11.60 3.56 -8.50
N PRO A 380 -11.13 2.66 -7.60
CA PRO A 380 -11.86 1.43 -7.30
C PRO A 380 -13.19 1.64 -6.56
N ALA A 381 -13.47 2.85 -6.06
CA ALA A 381 -14.75 3.16 -5.41
C ALA A 381 -15.96 2.88 -6.30
N ILE A 382 -15.81 2.97 -7.63
CA ILE A 382 -16.86 2.66 -8.59
C ILE A 382 -16.93 1.16 -8.97
N SER A 383 -15.98 0.34 -8.56
CA SER A 383 -15.88 -1.07 -8.98
C SER A 383 -17.12 -1.89 -8.61
N GLY A 384 -17.66 -1.69 -7.40
CA GLY A 384 -18.87 -2.36 -6.96
C GLY A 384 -20.10 -1.96 -7.78
N TYR A 385 -20.22 -0.69 -8.17
CA TYR A 385 -21.28 -0.23 -9.07
C TYR A 385 -21.16 -0.88 -10.45
N ILE A 386 -19.93 -0.96 -10.99
CA ILE A 386 -19.68 -1.62 -12.28
C ILE A 386 -20.10 -3.10 -12.19
N VAL A 387 -19.64 -3.84 -11.17
CA VAL A 387 -20.02 -5.26 -10.99
C VAL A 387 -21.53 -5.43 -10.89
N SER A 388 -22.22 -4.59 -10.11
CA SER A 388 -23.67 -4.70 -9.92
C SER A 388 -24.50 -4.41 -11.19
N THR A 389 -23.93 -3.64 -12.15
CA THR A 389 -24.63 -3.28 -13.39
C THR A 389 -24.31 -4.21 -14.55
N ILE A 390 -23.06 -4.64 -14.70
CA ILE A 390 -22.63 -5.43 -15.87
C ILE A 390 -22.24 -6.87 -15.53
N GLY A 391 -22.26 -7.27 -14.25
CA GLY A 391 -21.92 -8.60 -13.78
C GLY A 391 -20.40 -8.88 -13.75
N TRP A 392 -20.02 -10.00 -13.13
CA TRP A 392 -18.63 -10.37 -12.87
C TRP A 392 -17.81 -10.61 -14.13
N LYS A 393 -18.35 -11.36 -15.10
CA LYS A 393 -17.66 -11.67 -16.38
C LYS A 393 -17.25 -10.42 -17.12
N THR A 394 -18.21 -9.50 -17.29
CA THR A 394 -18.00 -8.24 -18.02
C THR A 394 -17.05 -7.32 -17.24
N PHE A 395 -17.12 -7.34 -15.91
CA PHE A 395 -16.19 -6.59 -15.04
C PHE A 395 -14.73 -7.03 -15.24
N TYR A 396 -14.45 -8.34 -15.24
CA TYR A 396 -13.08 -8.84 -15.45
C TYR A 396 -12.59 -8.59 -16.87
N LEU A 397 -13.47 -8.70 -17.87
CA LEU A 397 -13.16 -8.30 -19.24
C LEU A 397 -12.81 -6.80 -19.32
N PHE A 398 -13.62 -5.95 -18.68
CA PHE A 398 -13.35 -4.51 -18.58
C PHE A 398 -12.01 -4.23 -17.91
N ALA A 399 -11.73 -4.87 -16.78
CA ALA A 399 -10.46 -4.72 -16.07
C ALA A 399 -9.26 -5.15 -16.95
N SER A 400 -9.39 -6.24 -17.70
CA SER A 400 -8.36 -6.67 -18.65
C SER A 400 -8.14 -5.66 -19.77
N ILE A 401 -9.20 -5.16 -20.40
CA ILE A 401 -9.13 -4.15 -21.47
C ILE A 401 -8.56 -2.83 -20.95
N ALA A 402 -8.83 -2.47 -19.70
CA ALA A 402 -8.31 -1.26 -19.06
C ALA A 402 -6.77 -1.25 -18.91
N THR A 403 -6.08 -2.37 -19.15
CA THR A 403 -4.61 -2.40 -19.27
C THR A 403 -4.11 -1.77 -20.57
N ILE A 404 -4.90 -1.79 -21.66
CA ILE A 404 -4.49 -1.33 -22.99
C ILE A 404 -4.11 0.15 -23.00
N PRO A 405 -4.89 1.09 -22.44
CA PRO A 405 -4.50 2.50 -22.40
C PRO A 405 -3.16 2.74 -21.72
N SER A 406 -2.87 2.00 -20.66
CA SER A 406 -1.58 2.13 -19.95
C SER A 406 -0.40 1.65 -20.79
N ILE A 407 -0.58 0.57 -21.57
CA ILE A 407 0.44 0.03 -22.48
C ILE A 407 0.70 1.03 -23.63
N ILE A 408 -0.34 1.62 -24.18
CA ILE A 408 -0.20 2.67 -25.23
C ILE A 408 0.59 3.87 -24.67
N LEU A 409 0.32 4.27 -23.42
CA LEU A 409 1.08 5.35 -22.76
C LEU A 409 2.56 4.98 -22.58
N VAL A 410 2.86 3.72 -22.22
CA VAL A 410 4.26 3.26 -22.11
C VAL A 410 4.99 3.37 -23.46
N LEU A 411 4.35 2.91 -24.54
CA LEU A 411 4.92 3.03 -25.90
C LEU A 411 5.19 4.49 -26.28
N TYR A 412 4.26 5.38 -25.95
CA TYR A 412 4.42 6.80 -26.22
C TYR A 412 5.54 7.44 -25.38
N LEU A 413 5.61 7.13 -24.07
CA LEU A 413 6.68 7.58 -23.17
C LEU A 413 8.05 7.06 -23.62
N GLN A 414 8.13 5.82 -24.10
CA GLN A 414 9.36 5.25 -24.67
C GLN A 414 9.85 6.07 -25.86
N LYS A 415 8.94 6.41 -26.79
CA LYS A 415 9.29 7.24 -27.96
C LYS A 415 9.80 8.62 -27.57
N LEU A 416 9.20 9.25 -26.58
CA LEU A 416 9.63 10.56 -26.07
C LEU A 416 10.98 10.50 -25.33
N SER A 417 11.30 9.38 -24.67
CA SER A 417 12.56 9.22 -23.94
C SER A 417 13.77 8.98 -24.86
N VAL A 418 13.55 8.42 -26.05
CA VAL A 418 14.61 8.22 -27.07
C VAL A 418 14.97 9.51 -27.79
N ASN A 419 14.05 10.48 -27.82
CA ASN A 419 14.24 11.78 -28.48
C ASN A 419 14.81 12.85 -27.53
N LYS A 420 15.14 12.51 -26.29
CA LYS A 420 15.87 13.32 -25.30
C LYS A 420 17.29 12.81 -25.12
#